data_0a2118cb5a90030e9513b99e965409b7
#
_entry.id   0a2118cb5a90030e9513b99e965409b7
#
_cell.length_a   1.000
_cell.length_b   1.000
_cell.length_c   1.000
_cell.angle_alpha   90.00
_cell.angle_beta   90.00
_cell.angle_gamma   90.00
#
_symmetry.space_group_name_H-M   'P 1'
#
loop_
_entity.id
_entity.type
_entity.pdbx_description
1 polymer ?
#
loop_
_entity_poly.entity_id
_entity_poly.type
_entity_poly.pdbx_seq_one_letter_code
_entity_poly.pdbx_strand_id
1 'polypeptide(L)'
;MALDDVAGRLERICRALREAGVPYALVGGQAVAIWVATKDPAAVRTTKDVDVLLARADLPRARAASLAAGFDYFEVLGVGMFLDRADPNPRHAVHILWAGERVRPEYEYPAPTVDQCRELAPGIAVVLLDELVRMKLQSNRDQDRVHLRDMIDVGLIDRTLLDRLPPPLATRLEPLLTESGR
;
A
#
# COMPACT_ATOMS: atom_id res chain seq x y z
N MET A 1 -6.95 -21.88 3.22
CA MET A 1 -7.84 -21.10 4.09
C MET A 1 -7.31 -19.68 4.37
N ALA A 2 -6.10 -19.45 4.86
CA ALA A 2 -5.67 -18.08 5.22
C ALA A 2 -5.36 -17.12 4.03
N LEU A 3 -5.01 -17.62 2.86
CA LEU A 3 -4.72 -16.78 1.67
C LEU A 3 -6.00 -16.34 0.95
N ASP A 4 -7.00 -17.21 0.89
CA ASP A 4 -8.31 -16.87 0.30
C ASP A 4 -9.02 -15.77 1.08
N ASP A 5 -8.73 -15.67 2.37
CA ASP A 5 -9.32 -14.68 3.26
C ASP A 5 -8.76 -13.26 3.05
N VAL A 6 -7.45 -13.13 2.79
CA VAL A 6 -6.81 -11.83 2.51
C VAL A 6 -7.27 -11.27 1.16
N ALA A 7 -7.30 -12.09 0.11
CA ALA A 7 -7.75 -11.68 -1.21
C ALA A 7 -9.23 -11.27 -1.18
N GLY A 8 -10.08 -12.06 -0.54
CA GLY A 8 -11.50 -11.74 -0.40
C GLY A 8 -11.75 -10.46 0.39
N ARG A 9 -10.97 -10.21 1.45
CA ARG A 9 -11.03 -8.97 2.24
C ARG A 9 -10.61 -7.76 1.40
N LEU A 10 -9.49 -7.87 0.68
CA LEU A 10 -9.00 -6.84 -0.22
C LEU A 10 -10.04 -6.50 -1.30
N GLU A 11 -10.58 -7.50 -1.98
CA GLU A 11 -11.59 -7.29 -3.02
C GLU A 11 -12.86 -6.63 -2.47
N ARG A 12 -13.35 -7.08 -1.31
CA ARG A 12 -14.56 -6.50 -0.69
C ARG A 12 -14.38 -5.04 -0.34
N ILE A 13 -13.26 -4.67 0.30
CA ILE A 13 -13.03 -3.28 0.68
C ILE A 13 -12.80 -2.38 -0.55
N CYS A 14 -11.99 -2.81 -1.51
CA CYS A 14 -11.76 -2.05 -2.75
C CYS A 14 -13.06 -1.83 -3.53
N ARG A 15 -13.88 -2.86 -3.67
CA ARG A 15 -15.19 -2.77 -4.33
C ARG A 15 -16.12 -1.81 -3.60
N ALA A 16 -16.22 -1.91 -2.27
CA ALA A 16 -17.08 -1.05 -1.48
C ALA A 16 -16.71 0.43 -1.62
N LEU A 17 -15.41 0.75 -1.54
CA LEU A 17 -14.93 2.13 -1.70
C LEU A 17 -15.21 2.65 -3.11
N ARG A 18 -14.92 1.85 -4.13
CA ARG A 18 -15.16 2.22 -5.53
C ARG A 18 -16.65 2.46 -5.82
N GLU A 19 -17.53 1.54 -5.40
CA GLU A 19 -18.98 1.66 -5.62
C GLU A 19 -19.59 2.87 -4.91
N ALA A 20 -19.03 3.27 -3.78
CA ALA A 20 -19.40 4.47 -3.06
C ALA A 20 -18.77 5.76 -3.64
N GLY A 21 -17.97 5.67 -4.70
CA GLY A 21 -17.24 6.81 -5.27
C GLY A 21 -16.22 7.42 -4.32
N VAL A 22 -15.68 6.63 -3.40
CA VAL A 22 -14.62 7.05 -2.47
C VAL A 22 -13.26 6.84 -3.13
N PRO A 23 -12.48 7.90 -3.40
CA PRO A 23 -11.13 7.76 -3.91
C PRO A 23 -10.24 7.03 -2.90
N TYR A 24 -9.48 6.06 -3.38
CA TYR A 24 -8.54 5.30 -2.56
C TYR A 24 -7.37 4.79 -3.41
N ALA A 25 -6.29 4.38 -2.76
CA ALA A 25 -5.25 3.60 -3.39
C ALA A 25 -4.76 2.49 -2.45
N LEU A 26 -4.47 1.30 -2.97
CA LEU A 26 -3.70 0.30 -2.24
C LEU A 26 -2.26 0.76 -2.09
N VAL A 27 -1.71 0.54 -0.89
CA VAL A 27 -0.32 0.78 -0.54
C VAL A 27 0.25 -0.48 0.15
N GLY A 28 1.40 -0.37 0.77
CA GLY A 28 1.96 -1.46 1.58
C GLY A 28 2.40 -2.68 0.77
N GLY A 29 2.30 -3.85 1.38
CA GLY A 29 2.73 -5.13 0.79
C GLY A 29 1.86 -5.58 -0.38
N GLN A 30 0.54 -5.36 -0.33
CA GLN A 30 -0.37 -5.72 -1.42
C GLN A 30 -0.07 -4.90 -2.69
N ALA A 31 0.26 -3.62 -2.55
CA ALA A 31 0.68 -2.80 -3.68
C ALA A 31 1.96 -3.34 -4.32
N VAL A 32 2.95 -3.75 -3.51
CA VAL A 32 4.17 -4.40 -4.02
C VAL A 32 3.83 -5.68 -4.78
N ALA A 33 3.01 -6.56 -4.21
CA ALA A 33 2.60 -7.81 -4.83
C ALA A 33 1.94 -7.60 -6.20
N ILE A 34 1.03 -6.63 -6.31
CA ILE A 34 0.37 -6.30 -7.57
C ILE A 34 1.37 -5.72 -8.58
N TRP A 35 2.25 -4.80 -8.17
CA TRP A 35 3.28 -4.28 -9.06
C TRP A 35 4.22 -5.38 -9.57
N VAL A 36 4.73 -6.25 -8.69
CA VAL A 36 5.59 -7.38 -9.07
C VAL A 36 4.87 -8.31 -10.04
N ALA A 37 3.58 -8.61 -9.81
CA ALA A 37 2.77 -9.44 -10.70
C ALA A 37 2.66 -8.89 -12.13
N THR A 38 2.79 -7.57 -12.34
CA THR A 38 2.79 -6.98 -13.69
C THR A 38 4.01 -7.37 -14.51
N LYS A 39 5.09 -7.85 -13.86
CA LYS A 39 6.34 -8.27 -14.51
C LYS A 39 6.54 -9.77 -14.44
N ASP A 40 6.38 -10.34 -13.25
CA ASP A 40 6.55 -11.78 -13.01
C ASP A 40 5.57 -12.26 -11.91
N PRO A 41 4.45 -12.88 -12.29
CA PRO A 41 3.52 -13.44 -11.32
C PRO A 41 4.12 -14.52 -10.40
N ALA A 42 5.18 -15.21 -10.85
CA ALA A 42 5.83 -16.25 -10.05
C ALA A 42 6.73 -15.67 -8.94
N ALA A 43 7.17 -14.41 -9.08
CA ALA A 43 7.99 -13.71 -8.09
C ALA A 43 7.17 -13.07 -6.97
N VAL A 44 5.84 -13.16 -6.99
CA VAL A 44 4.96 -12.53 -6.00
C VAL A 44 5.14 -13.16 -4.63
N ARG A 45 5.45 -12.33 -3.62
CA ARG A 45 5.39 -12.73 -2.21
C ARG A 45 4.03 -12.45 -1.62
N THR A 46 3.53 -13.39 -0.85
CA THR A 46 2.27 -13.22 -0.12
C THR A 46 2.46 -12.27 1.07
N THR A 47 1.46 -11.41 1.28
CA THR A 47 1.34 -10.54 2.45
C THR A 47 -0.04 -10.69 3.06
N LYS A 48 -0.12 -10.58 4.39
CA LYS A 48 -1.39 -10.72 5.13
C LYS A 48 -2.06 -9.38 5.39
N ASP A 49 -1.30 -8.29 5.33
CA ASP A 49 -1.79 -6.97 5.64
C ASP A 49 -2.41 -6.33 4.40
N VAL A 50 -3.52 -5.64 4.60
CA VAL A 50 -4.16 -4.81 3.59
C VAL A 50 -4.08 -3.37 4.07
N ASP A 51 -3.38 -2.53 3.31
CA ASP A 51 -3.20 -1.11 3.62
C ASP A 51 -3.85 -0.27 2.52
N VAL A 52 -4.72 0.67 2.91
CA VAL A 52 -5.38 1.60 1.98
C VAL A 52 -5.02 3.04 2.32
N LEU A 53 -4.79 3.82 1.29
CA LEU A 53 -4.62 5.25 1.36
C LEU A 53 -5.98 5.92 1.17
N LEU A 54 -6.38 6.78 2.10
CA LEU A 54 -7.65 7.52 2.08
C LEU A 54 -7.42 8.99 2.46
N ALA A 55 -8.18 9.89 1.86
CA ALA A 55 -8.23 11.26 2.35
C ALA A 55 -9.16 11.35 3.59
N ARG A 56 -8.77 12.12 4.61
CA ARG A 56 -9.61 12.27 5.81
C ARG A 56 -10.99 12.84 5.52
N ALA A 57 -11.10 13.70 4.52
CA ALA A 57 -12.38 14.27 4.09
C ALA A 57 -13.37 13.19 3.61
N ASP A 58 -12.87 12.08 3.10
CA ASP A 58 -13.69 10.97 2.60
C ASP A 58 -14.05 9.94 3.67
N LEU A 59 -13.51 10.05 4.88
CA LEU A 59 -13.74 9.08 5.95
C LEU A 59 -15.23 8.81 6.24
N PRO A 60 -16.13 9.80 6.30
CA PRO A 60 -17.56 9.52 6.54
C PRO A 60 -18.17 8.60 5.47
N ARG A 61 -17.85 8.83 4.19
CA ARG A 61 -18.32 7.99 3.07
C ARG A 61 -17.65 6.61 3.10
N ALA A 62 -16.35 6.56 3.37
CA ALA A 62 -15.59 5.31 3.48
C ALA A 62 -16.14 4.43 4.62
N ARG A 63 -16.48 5.01 5.77
CA ARG A 63 -17.12 4.29 6.89
C ARG A 63 -18.48 3.73 6.50
N ALA A 64 -19.33 4.49 5.85
CA ALA A 64 -20.64 4.01 5.41
C ALA A 64 -20.49 2.85 4.40
N ALA A 65 -19.59 2.96 3.43
CA ALA A 65 -19.31 1.94 2.44
C ALA A 65 -18.73 0.66 3.09
N SER A 66 -17.74 0.80 3.98
CA SER A 66 -17.13 -0.33 4.67
C SER A 66 -18.13 -1.06 5.57
N LEU A 67 -19.01 -0.31 6.27
CA LEU A 67 -20.05 -0.88 7.11
C LEU A 67 -21.03 -1.76 6.29
N ALA A 68 -21.45 -1.28 5.13
CA ALA A 68 -22.30 -2.04 4.21
C ALA A 68 -21.61 -3.30 3.67
N ALA A 69 -20.28 -3.28 3.54
CA ALA A 69 -19.46 -4.43 3.11
C ALA A 69 -19.04 -5.38 4.24
N GLY A 70 -19.55 -5.19 5.46
CA GLY A 70 -19.30 -6.07 6.59
C GLY A 70 -18.07 -5.70 7.43
N PHE A 71 -17.59 -4.46 7.35
CA PHE A 71 -16.50 -3.97 8.16
C PHE A 71 -16.96 -2.93 9.18
N ASP A 72 -16.36 -2.93 10.35
CA ASP A 72 -16.51 -1.88 11.35
C ASP A 72 -15.26 -0.99 11.37
N TYR A 73 -15.47 0.33 11.51
CA TYR A 73 -14.37 1.28 11.63
C TYR A 73 -13.94 1.43 13.08
N PHE A 74 -12.64 1.38 13.30
CA PHE A 74 -11.99 1.68 14.57
C PHE A 74 -10.83 2.65 14.34
N GLU A 75 -10.51 3.42 15.38
CA GLU A 75 -9.30 4.22 15.42
C GLU A 75 -8.61 4.01 16.77
N VAL A 76 -7.35 3.64 16.72
CA VAL A 76 -6.52 3.40 17.91
C VAL A 76 -5.22 4.17 17.75
N LEU A 77 -4.94 5.07 18.67
CA LEU A 77 -3.72 5.91 18.67
C LEU A 77 -3.49 6.64 17.33
N GLY A 78 -4.55 7.13 16.71
CA GLY A 78 -4.49 7.83 15.42
C GLY A 78 -4.40 6.92 14.19
N VAL A 79 -4.35 5.61 14.35
CA VAL A 79 -4.39 4.63 13.26
C VAL A 79 -5.82 4.21 13.01
N GLY A 80 -6.37 4.61 11.87
CA GLY A 80 -7.68 4.15 11.41
C GLY A 80 -7.60 2.74 10.83
N MET A 81 -8.66 1.94 11.04
CA MET A 81 -8.75 0.60 10.46
C MET A 81 -10.19 0.19 10.22
N PHE A 82 -10.40 -0.65 9.21
CA PHE A 82 -11.65 -1.38 9.00
C PHE A 82 -11.46 -2.83 9.43
N LEU A 83 -12.21 -3.25 10.43
CA LEU A 83 -12.16 -4.59 11.01
C LEU A 83 -13.26 -5.44 10.38
N ASP A 84 -12.90 -6.57 9.79
CA ASP A 84 -13.84 -7.51 9.20
C ASP A 84 -14.69 -8.17 10.29
N ARG A 85 -16.02 -8.09 10.22
CA ARG A 85 -16.92 -8.73 11.16
C ARG A 85 -16.86 -10.26 11.14
N ALA A 86 -16.48 -10.82 9.98
CA ALA A 86 -16.33 -12.27 9.85
C ALA A 86 -15.03 -12.77 10.48
N ASP A 87 -14.01 -11.90 10.60
CA ASP A 87 -12.72 -12.17 11.25
C ASP A 87 -12.30 -10.94 12.06
N PRO A 88 -12.83 -10.76 13.28
CA PRO A 88 -12.59 -9.57 14.10
C PRO A 88 -11.21 -9.57 14.75
N ASN A 89 -10.17 -9.97 14.01
CA ASN A 89 -8.79 -9.95 14.45
C ASN A 89 -8.11 -8.65 13.99
N PRO A 90 -7.66 -7.77 14.91
CA PRO A 90 -6.99 -6.51 14.53
C PRO A 90 -5.75 -6.69 13.66
N ARG A 91 -5.09 -7.85 13.74
CA ARG A 91 -3.94 -8.18 12.86
C ARG A 91 -4.33 -8.44 11.41
N HIS A 92 -5.61 -8.66 11.16
CA HIS A 92 -6.18 -8.88 9.84
C HIS A 92 -7.02 -7.68 9.37
N ALA A 93 -7.00 -6.56 10.09
CA ALA A 93 -7.73 -5.38 9.69
C ALA A 93 -7.19 -4.79 8.37
N VAL A 94 -8.03 -4.02 7.71
CA VAL A 94 -7.59 -3.11 6.65
C VAL A 94 -7.12 -1.83 7.32
N HIS A 95 -5.83 -1.55 7.27
CA HIS A 95 -5.25 -0.36 7.87
C HIS A 95 -5.38 0.84 6.95
N ILE A 96 -5.64 1.99 7.53
CA ILE A 96 -5.79 3.24 6.80
C ILE A 96 -4.53 4.08 6.98
N LEU A 97 -3.94 4.49 5.86
CA LEU A 97 -2.95 5.55 5.80
C LEU A 97 -3.62 6.82 5.30
N TRP A 98 -3.33 7.95 5.95
CA TRP A 98 -3.95 9.22 5.57
C TRP A 98 -3.17 9.90 4.45
N ALA A 99 -3.86 10.12 3.32
CA ALA A 99 -3.28 10.75 2.14
C ALA A 99 -2.81 12.17 2.47
N GLY A 100 -1.61 12.53 2.03
CA GLY A 100 -1.00 13.83 2.26
C GLY A 100 -0.52 14.07 3.70
N GLU A 101 -0.63 13.09 4.59
CA GLU A 101 -0.19 13.21 5.98
C GLU A 101 1.07 12.38 6.25
N ARG A 102 1.82 12.74 7.27
CA ARG A 102 2.95 11.92 7.72
C ARG A 102 2.44 10.66 8.41
N VAL A 103 2.85 9.50 7.93
CA VAL A 103 2.49 8.20 8.53
C VAL A 103 3.05 8.07 9.96
N ARG A 104 4.21 8.69 10.20
CA ARG A 104 4.83 8.82 11.52
C ARG A 104 5.40 10.22 11.69
N PRO A 105 5.42 10.76 12.92
CA PRO A 105 5.94 12.12 13.17
C PRO A 105 7.37 12.33 12.68
N GLU A 106 8.21 11.30 12.80
CA GLU A 106 9.62 11.33 12.39
C GLU A 106 9.86 11.22 10.87
N TYR A 107 8.81 10.93 10.09
CA TYR A 107 8.96 10.85 8.63
C TYR A 107 9.09 12.24 8.00
N GLU A 108 10.07 12.38 7.12
CA GLU A 108 10.35 13.66 6.46
C GLU A 108 9.27 14.01 5.42
N TYR A 109 8.80 12.99 4.67
CA TYR A 109 7.85 13.18 3.59
C TYR A 109 6.47 12.63 3.97
N PRO A 110 5.38 13.32 3.57
CA PRO A 110 4.03 12.82 3.76
C PRO A 110 3.76 11.60 2.86
N ALA A 111 2.72 10.86 3.17
CA ALA A 111 2.15 9.88 2.26
C ALA A 111 1.65 10.56 0.97
N PRO A 112 1.60 9.84 -0.16
CA PRO A 112 1.06 10.39 -1.41
C PRO A 112 -0.42 10.80 -1.26
N THR A 113 -0.92 11.54 -2.24
CA THR A 113 -2.36 11.84 -2.36
C THR A 113 -3.06 10.70 -3.10
N VAL A 114 -4.38 10.57 -2.95
CA VAL A 114 -5.15 9.45 -3.51
C VAL A 114 -5.19 9.44 -5.04
N ASP A 115 -4.96 10.56 -5.70
CA ASP A 115 -4.86 10.70 -7.15
C ASP A 115 -3.52 10.20 -7.71
N GLN A 116 -2.50 10.03 -6.87
CA GLN A 116 -1.21 9.42 -7.24
C GLN A 116 -1.31 7.89 -7.31
N CYS A 117 -2.31 7.40 -8.05
CA CYS A 117 -2.57 5.98 -8.23
C CYS A 117 -2.95 5.65 -9.67
N ARG A 118 -3.01 4.36 -9.97
CA ARG A 118 -3.54 3.82 -11.23
C ARG A 118 -4.20 2.47 -11.00
N GLU A 119 -5.13 2.10 -11.86
CA GLU A 119 -5.69 0.75 -11.86
C GLU A 119 -4.68 -0.23 -12.46
N LEU A 120 -4.29 -1.25 -11.69
CA LEU A 120 -3.36 -2.31 -12.11
C LEU A 120 -4.01 -3.69 -12.16
N ALA A 121 -5.15 -3.86 -11.49
CA ALA A 121 -6.00 -5.03 -11.59
C ALA A 121 -7.45 -4.55 -11.69
N PRO A 122 -8.38 -5.32 -12.25
CA PRO A 122 -9.76 -4.88 -12.46
C PRO A 122 -10.39 -4.31 -11.19
N GLY A 123 -10.68 -3.00 -11.21
CA GLY A 123 -11.29 -2.28 -10.10
C GLY A 123 -10.41 -2.07 -8.87
N ILE A 124 -9.10 -2.26 -8.98
CA ILE A 124 -8.13 -2.07 -7.89
C ILE A 124 -7.17 -0.95 -8.24
N ALA A 125 -7.33 0.18 -7.57
CA ALA A 125 -6.41 1.31 -7.64
C ALA A 125 -5.18 1.05 -6.75
N VAL A 126 -4.00 1.20 -7.32
CA VAL A 126 -2.71 0.99 -6.63
C VAL A 126 -1.89 2.26 -6.74
N VAL A 127 -1.24 2.65 -5.67
CA VAL A 127 -0.34 3.81 -5.66
C VAL A 127 0.72 3.70 -6.76
N LEU A 128 1.10 4.83 -7.36
CA LEU A 128 2.15 4.87 -8.38
C LEU A 128 3.45 4.28 -7.85
N LEU A 129 4.21 3.65 -8.74
CA LEU A 129 5.44 2.92 -8.36
C LEU A 129 6.44 3.82 -7.64
N ASP A 130 6.69 5.02 -8.14
CA ASP A 130 7.64 5.95 -7.55
C ASP A 130 7.23 6.35 -6.12
N GLU A 131 5.93 6.55 -5.91
CA GLU A 131 5.39 6.87 -4.58
C GLU A 131 5.49 5.67 -3.62
N LEU A 132 5.21 4.47 -4.11
CA LEU A 132 5.38 3.24 -3.31
C LEU A 132 6.84 3.07 -2.87
N VAL A 133 7.78 3.27 -3.80
CA VAL A 133 9.21 3.21 -3.50
C VAL A 133 9.62 4.27 -2.48
N ARG A 134 9.15 5.52 -2.63
CA ARG A 134 9.38 6.58 -1.64
C ARG A 134 8.91 6.20 -0.25
N MET A 135 7.68 5.65 -0.13
CA MET A 135 7.14 5.19 1.15
C MET A 135 8.00 4.08 1.77
N LYS A 136 8.45 3.11 0.96
CA LYS A 136 9.30 2.00 1.41
C LYS A 136 10.67 2.47 1.86
N LEU A 137 11.31 3.35 1.08
CA LEU A 137 12.62 3.92 1.42
C LEU A 137 12.57 4.78 2.69
N GLN A 138 11.48 5.53 2.89
CA GLN A 138 11.29 6.34 4.09
C GLN A 138 11.12 5.49 5.34
N SER A 139 10.26 4.49 5.28
CA SER A 139 10.00 3.54 6.36
C SER A 139 11.23 2.68 6.69
N ASN A 140 11.93 2.20 5.65
CA ASN A 140 13.22 1.51 5.68
C ASN A 140 13.33 0.35 6.70
N ARG A 141 12.23 -0.33 6.99
CA ARG A 141 12.22 -1.57 7.80
C ARG A 141 12.81 -2.73 6.99
N ASP A 142 13.20 -3.82 7.65
CA ASP A 142 13.73 -5.00 6.96
C ASP A 142 12.78 -5.53 5.87
N GLN A 143 11.50 -5.59 6.17
CA GLN A 143 10.48 -5.99 5.20
C GLN A 143 10.38 -5.01 4.02
N ASP A 144 10.55 -3.71 4.25
CA ASP A 144 10.52 -2.71 3.17
C ASP A 144 11.71 -2.88 2.24
N ARG A 145 12.89 -3.21 2.77
CA ARG A 145 14.09 -3.54 1.98
C ARG A 145 13.90 -4.82 1.15
N VAL A 146 13.23 -5.85 1.70
CA VAL A 146 12.87 -7.05 0.94
C VAL A 146 11.93 -6.68 -0.22
N HIS A 147 10.88 -5.90 0.03
CA HIS A 147 9.97 -5.45 -1.00
C HIS A 147 10.65 -4.62 -2.11
N LEU A 148 11.63 -3.78 -1.74
CA LEU A 148 12.42 -3.03 -2.72
C LEU A 148 13.27 -3.97 -3.58
N ARG A 149 13.93 -4.98 -2.99
CA ARG A 149 14.68 -5.99 -3.73
C ARG A 149 13.77 -6.76 -4.70
N ASP A 150 12.61 -7.22 -4.24
CA ASP A 150 11.65 -7.92 -5.11
C ASP A 150 11.30 -7.07 -6.35
N MET A 151 11.07 -5.77 -6.18
CA MET A 151 10.77 -4.86 -7.29
C MET A 151 11.99 -4.59 -8.19
N ILE A 152 13.21 -4.55 -7.63
CA ILE A 152 14.45 -4.44 -8.39
C ILE A 152 14.67 -5.72 -9.23
N ASP A 153 14.54 -6.88 -8.61
CA ASP A 153 14.84 -8.17 -9.26
C ASP A 153 13.96 -8.44 -10.48
N VAL A 154 12.69 -8.03 -10.43
CA VAL A 154 11.79 -8.12 -11.60
C VAL A 154 11.93 -6.95 -12.59
N GLY A 155 12.85 -6.00 -12.35
CA GLY A 155 13.11 -4.88 -13.25
C GLY A 155 12.05 -3.77 -13.24
N LEU A 156 11.32 -3.62 -12.14
CA LEU A 156 10.42 -2.47 -11.92
C LEU A 156 11.20 -1.23 -11.51
N ILE A 157 12.29 -1.39 -10.79
CA ILE A 157 13.15 -0.32 -10.26
C ILE A 157 14.54 -0.49 -10.86
N ASP A 158 15.09 0.59 -11.37
CA ASP A 158 16.45 0.71 -11.87
C ASP A 158 17.11 2.02 -11.43
N ARG A 159 18.35 2.27 -11.88
CA ARG A 159 19.12 3.48 -11.52
C ARG A 159 18.48 4.80 -11.97
N THR A 160 17.61 4.79 -12.98
CA THR A 160 16.93 6.01 -13.45
C THR A 160 15.99 6.60 -12.40
N LEU A 161 15.56 5.78 -11.42
CA LEU A 161 14.73 6.25 -10.32
C LEU A 161 15.50 7.15 -9.34
N LEU A 162 16.83 6.99 -9.24
CA LEU A 162 17.65 7.80 -8.31
C LEU A 162 17.49 9.30 -8.56
N ASP A 163 17.41 9.71 -9.84
CA ASP A 163 17.29 11.12 -10.23
C ASP A 163 15.91 11.73 -9.89
N ARG A 164 14.92 10.88 -9.62
CA ARG A 164 13.54 11.30 -9.30
C ARG A 164 13.24 11.25 -7.79
N LEU A 165 14.16 10.72 -7.01
CA LEU A 165 14.03 10.63 -5.56
C LEU A 165 14.67 11.83 -4.85
N PRO A 166 14.12 12.25 -3.70
CA PRO A 166 14.86 13.13 -2.79
C PRO A 166 16.21 12.52 -2.41
N PRO A 167 17.28 13.33 -2.30
CA PRO A 167 18.64 12.82 -2.04
C PRO A 167 18.77 11.83 -0.87
N PRO A 168 18.11 12.03 0.30
CA PRO A 168 18.21 11.07 1.40
C PRO A 168 17.61 9.70 1.05
N LEU A 169 16.59 9.65 0.19
CA LEU A 169 15.96 8.40 -0.24
C LEU A 169 16.77 7.73 -1.35
N ALA A 170 17.33 8.52 -2.28
CA ALA A 170 18.25 8.01 -3.30
C ALA A 170 19.46 7.30 -2.66
N THR A 171 20.06 7.90 -1.63
CA THR A 171 21.16 7.31 -0.85
C THR A 171 20.77 5.95 -0.22
N ARG A 172 19.50 5.75 0.14
CA ARG A 172 19.02 4.46 0.67
C ARG A 172 18.77 3.42 -0.41
N LEU A 173 18.41 3.84 -1.63
CA LEU A 173 18.13 2.94 -2.74
C LEU A 173 19.41 2.44 -3.40
N GLU A 174 20.43 3.27 -3.53
CA GLU A 174 21.65 2.98 -4.28
C GLU A 174 22.37 1.66 -3.85
N PRO A 175 22.55 1.35 -2.54
CA PRO A 175 23.12 0.08 -2.13
C PRO A 175 22.32 -1.13 -2.59
N LEU A 176 20.98 -1.06 -2.55
CA LEU A 176 20.10 -2.15 -2.97
C LEU A 176 20.23 -2.45 -4.47
N LEU A 177 20.35 -1.41 -5.29
CA LEU A 177 20.59 -1.54 -6.73
C LEU A 177 21.98 -2.17 -7.00
N THR A 178 22.99 -1.74 -6.26
CA THR A 178 24.35 -2.27 -6.40
C THR A 178 24.43 -3.76 -6.01
N GLU A 179 23.79 -4.16 -4.93
CA GLU A 179 23.70 -5.55 -4.48
C GLU A 179 23.01 -6.45 -5.51
N SER A 180 22.01 -5.94 -6.24
CA SER A 180 21.28 -6.67 -7.27
C SER A 180 21.95 -6.61 -8.66
N GLY A 181 23.13 -5.96 -8.79
CA GLY A 181 23.88 -5.84 -10.06
C GLY A 181 23.21 -4.97 -11.11
N ARG A 182 22.38 -4.01 -10.68
CA ARG A 182 21.59 -3.11 -11.53
C ARG A 182 21.92 -1.64 -11.34
#